data_bb9e063ac7566009196b56a8f7950366
#
_entry.id   bb9e063ac7566009196b56a8f7950366
#
_cell.length_a   1.000
_cell.length_b   1.000
_cell.length_c   1.000
_cell.angle_alpha   90.00
_cell.angle_beta   90.00
_cell.angle_gamma   90.00
#
_symmetry.space_group_name_H-M   'P 1'
#
loop_
_entity.id
_entity.type
_entity.pdbx_description
1 polymer ?
#
loop_
_entity_poly.entity_id
_entity_poly.type
_entity_poly.pdbx_seq_one_letter_code
_entity_poly.pdbx_strand_id
1 'polypeptide(L)'
;TIDRHGDDAGTQKLYNYFGKKCIEYSLKDAIDNDMLTPYYYHPIVVSLDEHELQIYLDLTSKIIRNIHKDKNGKLQVSEYAKMLLIKRARIVAGAVSKLEKLKELMVDYQTDNQILVYCGATTLHDVDYREGEPPVDEARQIDIVTDILGNELGMRVTKFTSAEDAGERERIKADFAEGTHLQ
;
A
#
# COMPACT_ATOMS: atom_id res chain seq x y z
N THR A 1 9.83 -15.00 -7.39
CA THR A 1 11.05 -15.65 -6.82
C THR A 1 10.74 -17.06 -6.38
N ILE A 2 11.68 -17.98 -6.56
CA ILE A 2 11.53 -19.37 -6.08
C ILE A 2 11.61 -19.40 -4.54
N ASP A 3 12.44 -18.53 -3.96
CA ASP A 3 12.62 -18.42 -2.53
C ASP A 3 11.40 -17.72 -1.90
N ARG A 4 10.66 -18.44 -1.07
CA ARG A 4 9.44 -17.97 -0.40
C ARG A 4 9.79 -17.45 0.98
N HIS A 5 9.59 -16.17 1.20
CA HIS A 5 9.86 -15.56 2.50
C HIS A 5 9.02 -16.20 3.61
N GLY A 6 9.69 -16.73 4.65
CA GLY A 6 9.02 -17.38 5.79
C GLY A 6 8.42 -18.76 5.49
N ASP A 7 8.70 -19.38 4.33
CA ASP A 7 8.23 -20.71 3.95
C ASP A 7 9.35 -21.56 3.35
N ASP A 8 10.28 -21.96 4.18
CA ASP A 8 11.43 -22.78 3.76
C ASP A 8 11.00 -24.15 3.23
N ALA A 9 9.96 -24.74 3.80
CA ALA A 9 9.43 -26.03 3.34
C ALA A 9 8.81 -25.92 1.93
N GLY A 10 8.12 -24.83 1.62
CA GLY A 10 7.61 -24.55 0.28
C GLY A 10 8.72 -24.27 -0.71
N THR A 11 9.74 -23.51 -0.31
CA THR A 11 10.94 -23.27 -1.09
C THR A 11 11.64 -24.59 -1.44
N GLN A 12 11.84 -25.46 -0.46
CA GLN A 12 12.48 -26.75 -0.68
C GLN A 12 11.67 -27.68 -1.62
N LYS A 13 10.33 -27.66 -1.55
CA LYS A 13 9.48 -28.39 -2.50
C LYS A 13 9.68 -27.92 -3.93
N LEU A 14 9.80 -26.61 -4.14
CA LEU A 14 10.09 -26.05 -5.48
C LEU A 14 11.44 -26.49 -6.00
N TYR A 15 12.49 -26.42 -5.18
CA TYR A 15 13.81 -26.90 -5.55
C TYR A 15 13.86 -28.41 -5.82
N ASN A 16 13.13 -29.22 -5.08
CA ASN A 16 13.06 -30.66 -5.31
C ASN A 16 12.34 -31.00 -6.62
N TYR A 17 11.35 -30.20 -7.02
CA TYR A 17 10.58 -30.43 -8.25
C TYR A 17 11.28 -29.86 -9.49
N PHE A 18 11.75 -28.61 -9.43
CA PHE A 18 12.30 -27.89 -10.59
C PHE A 18 13.84 -27.96 -10.67
N GLY A 19 14.52 -28.44 -9.64
CA GLY A 19 15.98 -28.44 -9.55
C GLY A 19 16.54 -27.14 -8.96
N LYS A 20 17.85 -27.00 -9.04
CA LYS A 20 18.56 -25.83 -8.52
C LYS A 20 18.29 -24.59 -9.38
N LYS A 21 18.39 -23.42 -8.77
CA LYS A 21 18.33 -22.12 -9.45
C LYS A 21 19.43 -22.08 -10.53
N CYS A 22 19.06 -21.95 -11.79
CA CYS A 22 20.00 -21.95 -12.92
C CYS A 22 20.49 -20.54 -13.22
N ILE A 23 19.69 -19.50 -12.94
CA ILE A 23 20.04 -18.11 -13.15
C ILE A 23 19.42 -17.26 -12.06
N GLU A 24 20.14 -16.26 -11.63
CA GLU A 24 19.65 -15.15 -10.81
C GLU A 24 20.00 -13.86 -11.53
N TYR A 25 18.99 -13.02 -11.74
CA TYR A 25 19.15 -11.72 -12.36
C TYR A 25 18.48 -10.68 -11.43
N SER A 26 19.31 -9.96 -10.71
CA SER A 26 18.84 -9.02 -9.70
C SER A 26 18.36 -7.70 -10.33
N LEU A 27 17.65 -6.90 -9.55
CA LEU A 27 17.25 -5.54 -9.95
C LEU A 27 18.50 -4.70 -10.28
N LYS A 28 19.58 -4.88 -9.50
CA LYS A 28 20.84 -4.20 -9.73
C LYS A 28 21.47 -4.62 -11.06
N ASP A 29 21.51 -5.93 -11.36
CA ASP A 29 22.04 -6.41 -12.63
C ASP A 29 21.24 -5.84 -13.82
N ALA A 30 19.92 -5.71 -13.66
CA ALA A 30 19.07 -5.15 -14.70
C ALA A 30 19.34 -3.64 -14.92
N ILE A 31 19.61 -2.89 -13.86
CA ILE A 31 20.00 -1.47 -13.95
C ILE A 31 21.42 -1.35 -14.56
N ASP A 32 22.36 -2.12 -14.07
CA ASP A 32 23.77 -2.10 -14.53
C ASP A 32 23.91 -2.50 -16.02
N ASN A 33 22.93 -3.24 -16.56
CA ASN A 33 22.86 -3.63 -17.98
C ASN A 33 21.88 -2.79 -18.81
N ASP A 34 21.46 -1.62 -18.33
CA ASP A 34 20.53 -0.69 -19.03
C ASP A 34 19.16 -1.31 -19.39
N MET A 35 18.76 -2.38 -18.68
CA MET A 35 17.44 -3.01 -18.87
C MET A 35 16.35 -2.39 -18.00
N LEU A 36 16.74 -1.66 -16.95
CA LEU A 36 15.85 -0.89 -16.08
C LEU A 36 16.43 0.49 -15.84
N THR A 37 15.54 1.46 -15.75
CA THR A 37 15.87 2.85 -15.41
C THR A 37 16.43 2.93 -13.98
N PRO A 38 17.54 3.63 -13.75
CA PRO A 38 18.01 3.94 -12.40
C PRO A 38 16.96 4.72 -11.61
N TYR A 39 16.85 4.44 -10.32
CA TYR A 39 15.93 5.14 -9.43
C TYR A 39 16.58 5.46 -8.08
N TYR A 40 16.04 6.48 -7.43
CA TYR A 40 16.38 6.82 -6.06
C TYR A 40 15.23 6.42 -5.14
N TYR A 41 15.56 5.76 -4.04
CA TYR A 41 14.57 5.34 -3.05
C TYR A 41 14.73 6.19 -1.78
N HIS A 42 13.71 6.97 -1.46
CA HIS A 42 13.69 7.86 -0.29
C HIS A 42 12.59 7.42 0.69
N PRO A 43 12.89 6.57 1.69
CA PRO A 43 11.91 6.20 2.70
C PRO A 43 11.62 7.39 3.61
N ILE A 44 10.33 7.71 3.76
CA ILE A 44 9.86 8.75 4.67
C ILE A 44 9.11 8.07 5.80
N VAL A 45 9.60 8.25 7.02
CA VAL A 45 8.99 7.68 8.22
C VAL A 45 7.98 8.67 8.78
N VAL A 46 6.77 8.18 9.04
CA VAL A 46 5.70 8.92 9.71
C VAL A 46 5.21 8.13 10.92
N SER A 47 4.71 8.83 11.93
CA SER A 47 4.15 8.22 13.14
C SER A 47 2.63 8.14 13.04
N LEU A 48 2.04 7.18 13.71
CA LEU A 48 0.61 7.20 14.00
C LEU A 48 0.31 8.36 14.97
N ASP A 49 -0.83 8.99 14.84
CA ASP A 49 -1.29 9.93 15.85
C ASP A 49 -1.65 9.20 17.17
N GLU A 50 -1.96 9.95 18.23
CA GLU A 50 -2.22 9.38 19.56
C GLU A 50 -3.44 8.45 19.55
N HIS A 51 -4.50 8.82 18.84
CA HIS A 51 -5.72 8.00 18.73
C HIS A 51 -5.49 6.73 17.92
N GLU A 52 -4.88 6.85 16.73
CA GLU A 52 -4.50 5.72 15.88
C GLU A 52 -3.57 4.75 16.62
N LEU A 53 -2.59 5.28 17.35
CA LEU A 53 -1.66 4.47 18.15
C LEU A 53 -2.38 3.70 19.24
N GLN A 54 -3.32 4.34 19.97
CA GLN A 54 -4.09 3.67 21.01
C GLN A 54 -4.91 2.50 20.45
N ILE A 55 -5.58 2.69 19.31
CA ILE A 55 -6.35 1.64 18.64
C ILE A 55 -5.42 0.51 18.15
N TYR A 56 -4.29 0.88 17.56
CA TYR A 56 -3.27 -0.09 17.11
C TYR A 56 -2.78 -0.98 18.25
N LEU A 57 -2.50 -0.40 19.43
CA LEU A 57 -2.06 -1.13 20.62
C LEU A 57 -3.17 -2.02 21.19
N ASP A 58 -4.41 -1.56 21.23
CA ASP A 58 -5.56 -2.37 21.68
C ASP A 58 -5.77 -3.56 20.75
N LEU A 59 -5.78 -3.37 19.44
CA LEU A 59 -5.86 -4.46 18.47
C LEU A 59 -4.70 -5.43 18.60
N THR A 60 -3.48 -4.93 18.81
CA THR A 60 -2.29 -5.78 19.04
C THR A 60 -2.47 -6.66 20.26
N SER A 61 -2.96 -6.09 21.36
CA SER A 61 -3.23 -6.85 22.60
C SER A 61 -4.29 -7.93 22.40
N LYS A 62 -5.37 -7.62 21.65
CA LYS A 62 -6.41 -8.59 21.29
C LYS A 62 -5.87 -9.70 20.39
N ILE A 63 -5.02 -9.37 19.40
CA ILE A 63 -4.39 -10.34 18.50
C ILE A 63 -3.53 -11.32 19.29
N ILE A 64 -2.66 -10.84 20.19
CA ILE A 64 -1.77 -11.67 20.98
C ILE A 64 -2.56 -12.69 21.82
N ARG A 65 -3.70 -12.30 22.39
CA ARG A 65 -4.58 -13.19 23.17
C ARG A 65 -5.26 -14.28 22.34
N ASN A 66 -5.36 -14.08 21.02
CA ASN A 66 -6.05 -14.99 20.10
C ASN A 66 -5.09 -15.77 19.19
N ILE A 67 -3.79 -15.71 19.46
CA ILE A 67 -2.77 -16.54 18.82
C ILE A 67 -2.30 -17.60 19.82
N HIS A 68 -2.40 -18.86 19.43
CA HIS A 68 -1.99 -19.99 20.26
C HIS A 68 -0.93 -20.82 19.52
N LYS A 69 -0.08 -21.51 20.27
CA LYS A 69 0.82 -22.52 19.71
C LYS A 69 0.14 -23.88 19.76
N ASP A 70 0.18 -24.62 18.67
CA ASP A 70 -0.24 -26.00 18.65
C ASP A 70 0.78 -26.92 19.40
N LYS A 71 0.45 -28.22 19.48
CA LYS A 71 1.30 -29.22 20.13
C LYS A 71 2.70 -29.35 19.52
N ASN A 72 2.88 -28.87 18.30
CA ASN A 72 4.14 -28.90 17.55
C ASN A 72 4.88 -27.54 17.58
N GLY A 73 4.40 -26.60 18.40
CA GLY A 73 4.98 -25.26 18.52
C GLY A 73 4.65 -24.31 17.36
N LYS A 74 3.81 -24.74 16.39
CA LYS A 74 3.39 -23.91 15.26
C LYS A 74 2.31 -22.92 15.70
N LEU A 75 2.46 -21.66 15.32
CA LEU A 75 1.48 -20.61 15.59
C LEU A 75 0.16 -20.90 14.85
N GLN A 76 -0.90 -20.96 15.61
CA GLN A 76 -2.28 -21.05 15.14
C GLN A 76 -2.94 -19.68 15.29
N VAL A 77 -3.38 -19.12 14.17
CA VAL A 77 -4.06 -17.83 14.13
C VAL A 77 -5.55 -18.11 13.88
N SER A 78 -6.40 -17.77 14.84
CA SER A 78 -7.85 -17.91 14.68
C SER A 78 -8.39 -16.99 13.57
N GLU A 79 -9.55 -17.29 13.01
CA GLU A 79 -10.19 -16.41 11.99
C GLU A 79 -10.45 -15.01 12.58
N TYR A 80 -10.84 -14.94 13.85
CA TYR A 80 -11.00 -13.69 14.56
C TYR A 80 -9.66 -12.91 14.65
N ALA A 81 -8.56 -13.57 14.96
CA ALA A 81 -7.25 -12.93 15.00
C ALA A 81 -6.80 -12.45 13.58
N LYS A 82 -7.14 -13.18 12.52
CA LYS A 82 -6.89 -12.74 11.13
C LYS A 82 -7.64 -11.44 10.81
N MET A 83 -8.91 -11.36 11.20
CA MET A 83 -9.70 -10.14 11.03
C MET A 83 -9.09 -8.96 11.78
N LEU A 84 -8.64 -9.17 13.02
CA LEU A 84 -7.97 -8.12 13.80
C LEU A 84 -6.63 -7.68 13.17
N LEU A 85 -5.86 -8.62 12.58
CA LEU A 85 -4.64 -8.30 11.84
C LEU A 85 -4.92 -7.41 10.64
N ILE A 86 -5.99 -7.68 9.89
CA ILE A 86 -6.43 -6.84 8.77
C ILE A 86 -6.81 -5.45 9.27
N LYS A 87 -7.64 -5.36 10.32
CA LYS A 87 -8.02 -4.07 10.92
C LYS A 87 -6.78 -3.27 11.35
N ARG A 88 -5.84 -3.89 12.03
CA ARG A 88 -4.59 -3.24 12.45
C ARG A 88 -3.75 -2.76 11.27
N ALA A 89 -3.65 -3.56 10.19
CA ALA A 89 -2.93 -3.16 8.98
C ALA A 89 -3.58 -1.95 8.29
N ARG A 90 -4.90 -1.84 8.33
CA ARG A 90 -5.65 -0.70 7.77
C ARG A 90 -5.35 0.61 8.49
N ILE A 91 -5.20 0.60 9.82
CA ILE A 91 -4.78 1.80 10.58
C ILE A 91 -3.46 2.32 10.05
N VAL A 92 -2.46 1.44 9.92
CA VAL A 92 -1.15 1.84 9.39
C VAL A 92 -1.24 2.30 7.93
N ALA A 93 -2.09 1.66 7.11
CA ALA A 93 -2.27 2.05 5.72
C ALA A 93 -2.94 3.43 5.59
N GLY A 94 -3.94 3.73 6.44
CA GLY A 94 -4.72 4.95 6.43
C GLY A 94 -4.22 6.08 7.34
N ALA A 95 -3.03 5.96 7.93
CA ALA A 95 -2.51 6.93 8.90
C ALA A 95 -2.55 8.37 8.37
N VAL A 96 -3.15 9.28 9.14
CA VAL A 96 -3.41 10.69 8.75
C VAL A 96 -2.10 11.44 8.48
N SER A 97 -1.06 11.18 9.28
CA SER A 97 0.26 11.77 9.12
C SER A 97 0.90 11.51 7.74
N LYS A 98 0.48 10.48 7.01
CA LYS A 98 0.92 10.24 5.63
C LYS A 98 0.39 11.29 4.67
N LEU A 99 -0.86 11.75 4.87
CA LEU A 99 -1.49 12.76 4.04
C LEU A 99 -0.83 14.12 4.25
N GLU A 100 -0.55 14.47 5.50
CA GLU A 100 0.19 15.68 5.84
C GLU A 100 1.58 15.67 5.22
N LYS A 101 2.28 14.54 5.36
CA LYS A 101 3.63 14.39 4.80
C LYS A 101 3.66 14.37 3.28
N LEU A 102 2.62 13.77 2.65
CA LEU A 102 2.44 13.83 1.20
C LEU A 102 2.27 15.28 0.75
N LYS A 103 1.39 16.04 1.42
CA LYS A 103 1.16 17.46 1.11
C LYS A 103 2.46 18.27 1.21
N GLU A 104 3.21 18.14 2.30
CA GLU A 104 4.51 18.81 2.46
C GLU A 104 5.46 18.47 1.30
N LEU A 105 5.59 17.18 0.98
CA LEU A 105 6.48 16.73 -0.08
C LEU A 105 6.07 17.28 -1.45
N MET A 106 4.77 17.27 -1.75
CA MET A 106 4.27 17.65 -3.07
C MET A 106 4.33 19.14 -3.36
N VAL A 107 4.56 19.99 -2.35
CA VAL A 107 4.84 21.43 -2.56
C VAL A 107 6.05 21.65 -3.48
N ASP A 108 7.09 20.83 -3.34
CA ASP A 108 8.31 20.95 -4.14
C ASP A 108 8.14 20.43 -5.58
N TYR A 109 7.08 19.65 -5.83
CA TYR A 109 6.80 18.98 -7.11
C TYR A 109 5.58 19.54 -7.86
N GLN A 110 5.02 20.69 -7.43
CA GLN A 110 3.81 21.27 -8.02
C GLN A 110 3.92 21.57 -9.54
N THR A 111 5.12 21.81 -10.03
CA THR A 111 5.37 22.10 -11.45
C THR A 111 5.88 20.91 -12.25
N ASP A 112 6.15 19.80 -11.58
CA ASP A 112 6.66 18.60 -12.21
C ASP A 112 5.54 17.79 -12.85
N ASN A 113 5.90 16.94 -13.80
CA ASN A 113 4.97 16.08 -14.51
C ASN A 113 5.30 14.61 -14.27
N GLN A 114 4.38 13.73 -14.68
CA GLN A 114 4.55 12.28 -14.61
C GLN A 114 4.71 11.77 -13.18
N ILE A 115 3.96 12.33 -12.26
CA ILE A 115 3.92 11.94 -10.86
C ILE A 115 2.84 10.88 -10.63
N LEU A 116 3.18 9.77 -10.02
CA LEU A 116 2.25 8.69 -9.71
C LEU A 116 2.15 8.47 -8.21
N VAL A 117 0.96 8.64 -7.66
CA VAL A 117 0.68 8.44 -6.23
C VAL A 117 -0.17 7.20 -6.04
N TYR A 118 0.37 6.20 -5.36
CA TYR A 118 -0.36 4.99 -5.00
C TYR A 118 -1.08 5.16 -3.66
N CYS A 119 -2.40 5.06 -3.69
CA CYS A 119 -3.23 5.07 -2.49
C CYS A 119 -3.63 3.67 -2.08
N GLY A 120 -3.71 3.41 -0.77
CA GLY A 120 -4.29 2.19 -0.25
C GLY A 120 -5.81 2.14 -0.53
N ALA A 121 -6.35 0.93 -0.67
CA ALA A 121 -7.80 0.72 -0.78
C ALA A 121 -8.51 0.84 0.59
N THR A 122 -8.06 1.76 1.44
CA THR A 122 -8.57 1.97 2.78
C THR A 122 -9.41 3.23 2.84
N THR A 123 -10.51 3.15 3.58
CA THR A 123 -11.27 4.31 4.04
C THR A 123 -10.66 4.82 5.34
N LEU A 124 -10.62 6.13 5.55
CA LEU A 124 -9.93 6.74 6.70
C LEU A 124 -10.57 6.43 8.06
N HIS A 125 -11.83 5.97 8.09
CA HIS A 125 -12.57 5.68 9.33
C HIS A 125 -12.94 4.20 9.49
N ASP A 126 -12.25 3.30 8.81
CA ASP A 126 -12.52 1.84 8.87
C ASP A 126 -12.27 1.20 10.26
N VAL A 127 -11.89 2.02 11.24
CA VAL A 127 -11.58 1.57 12.60
C VAL A 127 -12.82 1.09 13.35
N ASP A 128 -13.97 1.72 13.12
CA ASP A 128 -15.23 1.45 13.81
C ASP A 128 -16.21 0.59 12.98
N TYR A 129 -15.79 0.06 11.81
CA TYR A 129 -16.66 -0.76 10.99
C TYR A 129 -17.17 -1.99 11.75
N ARG A 130 -18.46 -2.08 11.92
CA ARG A 130 -19.19 -3.26 12.38
C ARG A 130 -19.84 -3.93 11.19
N GLU A 131 -19.60 -5.24 11.05
CA GLU A 131 -20.18 -6.05 9.98
C GLU A 131 -21.71 -5.94 10.00
N GLY A 132 -22.31 -5.38 8.93
CA GLY A 132 -23.77 -5.19 8.79
C GLY A 132 -24.27 -3.75 8.97
N GLU A 133 -23.43 -2.79 9.33
CA GLU A 133 -23.80 -1.37 9.31
C GLU A 133 -23.48 -0.77 7.93
N PRO A 134 -24.38 0.10 7.36
CA PRO A 134 -24.04 0.81 6.12
C PRO A 134 -22.81 1.69 6.36
N PRO A 135 -21.88 1.77 5.41
CA PRO A 135 -20.73 2.67 5.53
C PRO A 135 -21.25 4.10 5.67
N VAL A 136 -20.94 4.75 6.78
CA VAL A 136 -21.06 6.20 6.91
C VAL A 136 -20.11 6.78 5.85
N ASP A 137 -20.45 7.90 5.21
CA ASP A 137 -19.71 8.56 4.11
C ASP A 137 -18.20 8.63 4.39
N GLU A 138 -17.53 7.53 4.15
CA GLU A 138 -16.09 7.36 4.39
C GLU A 138 -15.35 7.78 3.13
N ALA A 139 -14.70 8.94 3.19
CA ALA A 139 -13.86 9.40 2.11
C ALA A 139 -12.71 8.42 1.90
N ARG A 140 -12.62 7.84 0.71
CA ARG A 140 -11.50 6.98 0.34
C ARG A 140 -10.21 7.79 0.36
N GLN A 141 -9.11 7.17 0.78
CA GLN A 141 -7.80 7.83 0.79
C GLN A 141 -7.48 8.51 -0.56
N ILE A 142 -7.86 7.88 -1.68
CA ILE A 142 -7.67 8.44 -3.02
C ILE A 142 -8.45 9.74 -3.24
N ASP A 143 -9.65 9.88 -2.65
CA ASP A 143 -10.47 11.10 -2.78
C ASP A 143 -9.80 12.25 -2.05
N ILE A 144 -9.30 12.01 -0.84
CA ILE A 144 -8.60 13.02 -0.04
C ILE A 144 -7.27 13.41 -0.69
N VAL A 145 -6.50 12.44 -1.17
CA VAL A 145 -5.26 12.73 -1.91
C VAL A 145 -5.55 13.57 -3.16
N THR A 146 -6.60 13.24 -3.90
CA THR A 146 -7.01 14.01 -5.09
C THR A 146 -7.41 15.44 -4.72
N ASP A 147 -8.10 15.62 -3.59
CA ASP A 147 -8.50 16.94 -3.08
C ASP A 147 -7.28 17.77 -2.66
N ILE A 148 -6.38 17.20 -1.88
CA ILE A 148 -5.12 17.85 -1.46
C ILE A 148 -4.31 18.28 -2.68
N LEU A 149 -4.06 17.39 -3.62
CA LEU A 149 -3.22 17.70 -4.77
C LEU A 149 -3.91 18.65 -5.75
N GLY A 150 -5.19 18.44 -6.03
CA GLY A 150 -5.94 19.24 -6.99
C GLY A 150 -6.40 20.59 -6.44
N ASN A 151 -7.11 20.60 -5.32
CA ASN A 151 -7.74 21.81 -4.80
C ASN A 151 -6.81 22.64 -3.93
N GLU A 152 -5.99 22.00 -3.08
CA GLU A 152 -5.12 22.76 -2.16
C GLU A 152 -3.80 23.15 -2.81
N LEU A 153 -3.19 22.26 -3.62
CA LEU A 153 -1.91 22.50 -4.29
C LEU A 153 -2.04 22.97 -5.74
N GLY A 154 -3.26 22.94 -6.32
CA GLY A 154 -3.52 23.41 -7.68
C GLY A 154 -2.91 22.52 -8.78
N MET A 155 -2.57 21.28 -8.46
CA MET A 155 -2.01 20.32 -9.42
C MET A 155 -3.11 19.75 -10.33
N ARG A 156 -2.74 19.34 -11.54
CA ARG A 156 -3.65 18.70 -12.50
C ARG A 156 -3.67 17.20 -12.27
N VAL A 157 -4.62 16.73 -11.50
CA VAL A 157 -4.69 15.33 -11.06
C VAL A 157 -5.95 14.63 -11.58
N THR A 158 -5.85 13.32 -11.75
CA THR A 158 -6.99 12.44 -12.01
C THR A 158 -6.85 11.14 -11.22
N LYS A 159 -7.97 10.45 -11.06
CA LYS A 159 -8.00 9.11 -10.44
C LYS A 159 -7.82 8.05 -11.53
N PHE A 160 -7.18 6.95 -11.17
CA PHE A 160 -7.08 5.77 -12.01
C PHE A 160 -7.45 4.54 -11.16
N THR A 161 -8.70 4.14 -11.25
CA THR A 161 -9.29 3.09 -10.42
C THR A 161 -9.98 2.00 -11.27
N SER A 162 -10.78 1.16 -10.64
CA SER A 162 -11.62 0.21 -11.37
C SER A 162 -12.92 0.83 -11.91
N ALA A 163 -13.22 2.08 -11.56
CA ALA A 163 -14.46 2.75 -11.97
C ALA A 163 -14.40 3.28 -13.41
N GLU A 164 -13.21 3.68 -13.89
CA GLU A 164 -13.00 4.19 -15.23
C GLU A 164 -13.13 3.09 -16.28
N ASP A 165 -13.81 3.38 -17.39
CA ASP A 165 -13.92 2.47 -18.52
C ASP A 165 -12.61 2.36 -19.33
N ALA A 166 -12.57 1.47 -20.32
CA ALA A 166 -11.36 1.23 -21.10
C ALA A 166 -10.94 2.46 -21.92
N GLY A 167 -11.88 3.20 -22.48
CA GLY A 167 -11.58 4.41 -23.27
C GLY A 167 -11.04 5.55 -22.40
N GLU A 168 -11.63 5.75 -21.25
CA GLU A 168 -11.17 6.74 -20.28
C GLU A 168 -9.78 6.41 -19.74
N ARG A 169 -9.50 5.14 -19.45
CA ARG A 169 -8.15 4.70 -19.02
C ARG A 169 -7.09 4.95 -20.09
N GLU A 170 -7.38 4.70 -21.37
CA GLU A 170 -6.43 4.99 -22.45
C GLU A 170 -6.17 6.48 -22.57
N ARG A 171 -7.22 7.31 -22.46
CA ARG A 171 -7.07 8.77 -22.46
C ARG A 171 -6.20 9.25 -21.30
N ILE A 172 -6.47 8.80 -20.08
CA ILE A 172 -5.67 9.16 -18.89
C ILE A 172 -4.20 8.78 -19.08
N LYS A 173 -3.92 7.59 -19.64
CA LYS A 173 -2.54 7.17 -19.92
C LYS A 173 -1.85 8.04 -20.95
N ALA A 174 -2.57 8.44 -22.00
CA ALA A 174 -2.03 9.35 -23.02
C ALA A 174 -1.73 10.74 -22.42
N ASP A 175 -2.69 11.33 -21.70
CA ASP A 175 -2.53 12.63 -21.03
C ASP A 175 -1.37 12.63 -20.03
N PHE A 176 -1.20 11.53 -19.29
CA PHE A 176 -0.09 11.34 -18.36
C PHE A 176 1.25 11.22 -19.07
N ALA A 177 1.31 10.47 -20.17
CA ALA A 177 2.54 10.29 -20.96
C ALA A 177 2.99 11.61 -21.60
N GLU A 178 2.05 12.43 -22.09
CA GLU A 178 2.33 13.74 -22.66
C GLU A 178 2.76 14.78 -21.60
N GLY A 179 2.29 14.65 -20.36
CA GLY A 179 2.60 15.55 -19.25
C GLY A 179 2.02 16.97 -19.42
N THR A 180 1.11 17.19 -20.37
CA THR A 180 0.50 18.50 -20.64
C THR A 180 -0.82 18.71 -19.92
N HIS A 181 -1.61 17.65 -19.75
CA HIS A 181 -2.94 17.69 -19.14
C HIS A 181 -2.96 17.13 -17.71
N LEU A 182 -2.02 16.29 -17.37
CA LEU A 182 -1.83 15.70 -16.02
C LEU A 182 -0.39 15.90 -15.55
N GLN A 183 -0.24 15.98 -14.22
CA GLN A 183 1.05 16.05 -13.54
C GLN A 183 1.42 14.72 -12.91
#